data_451d6fd637c86d8f2e70d66ba42db2c8
#
_entry.id   451d6fd637c86d8f2e70d66ba42db2c8
#
_cell.length_a   1.000
_cell.length_b   1.000
_cell.length_c   1.000
_cell.angle_alpha   90.00
_cell.angle_beta   90.00
_cell.angle_gamma   90.00
#
_symmetry.space_group_name_H-M   'P 1'
#
loop_
_entity.id
_entity.type
_entity.pdbx_description
1 polymer ?
#
loop_
_entity_poly.entity_id
_entity_poly.type
_entity_poly.pdbx_seq_one_letter_code
_entity_poly.pdbx_strand_id
1 'polypeptide(L)'
;MVQPSVRRYAHHDPGRTPPLGMAVLTLGMMIATTAALVPHPLWLLPASVVLGAAHGLLMVGSITIVEHHTPPQLMAPTTAIVYGLTYIGFLAPYAVSTASLFVPAWTFLAAGVGVAVLTTAWLWFERRDA
;
A
#
# COMPACT_ATOMS: atom_id res chain seq x y z
N MET A 1 12.73 -8.37 7.87
CA MET A 1 14.06 -7.73 7.93
C MET A 1 14.25 -6.52 7.00
N VAL A 2 13.21 -6.01 6.35
CA VAL A 2 13.28 -4.84 5.43
C VAL A 2 13.19 -3.50 6.18
N GLN A 3 12.61 -3.49 7.39
CA GLN A 3 12.32 -2.26 8.16
C GLN A 3 13.51 -1.31 8.46
N PRO A 4 14.70 -1.77 8.87
CA PRO A 4 15.76 -0.83 9.22
C PRO A 4 16.31 -0.06 8.02
N SER A 5 16.37 -0.69 6.85
CA SER A 5 16.84 -0.05 5.61
C SER A 5 15.83 0.98 5.08
N VAL A 6 14.55 0.64 5.12
CA VAL A 6 13.44 1.53 4.72
C VAL A 6 13.33 2.72 5.66
N ARG A 7 13.54 2.52 6.96
CA ARG A 7 13.50 3.59 7.96
C ARG A 7 14.62 4.62 7.76
N ARG A 8 15.83 4.16 7.43
CA ARG A 8 16.94 5.06 7.07
C ARG A 8 16.63 5.88 5.81
N TYR A 9 16.04 5.27 4.81
CA TYR A 9 15.67 5.94 3.58
C TYR A 9 14.56 6.98 3.80
N ALA A 10 13.53 6.63 4.57
CA ALA A 10 12.42 7.52 4.90
C ALA A 10 12.85 8.76 5.72
N HIS A 11 13.88 8.64 6.58
CA HIS A 11 14.43 9.78 7.31
C HIS A 11 15.21 10.76 6.42
N HIS A 12 15.82 10.29 5.33
CA HIS A 12 16.58 11.17 4.42
C HIS A 12 15.67 11.95 3.45
N ASP A 13 14.53 11.38 3.06
CA ASP A 13 13.58 12.06 2.16
C ASP A 13 12.15 11.51 2.42
N PRO A 14 11.48 12.03 3.47
CA PRO A 14 10.14 11.57 3.87
C PRO A 14 9.10 11.74 2.75
N GLY A 15 9.30 12.72 1.87
CA GLY A 15 8.41 12.95 0.75
C GLY A 15 8.47 11.90 -0.36
N ARG A 16 9.51 11.08 -0.48
CA ARG A 16 9.65 10.07 -1.55
C ARG A 16 9.09 8.70 -1.20
N THR A 17 8.96 8.40 0.06
CA THR A 17 8.55 7.06 0.52
C THR A 17 7.10 6.70 0.12
N PRO A 18 6.09 7.59 0.24
CA PRO A 18 4.72 7.27 -0.15
C PRO A 18 4.55 6.95 -1.64
N PRO A 19 5.04 7.77 -2.60
CA PRO A 19 4.86 7.44 -4.01
C PRO A 19 5.65 6.21 -4.45
N LEU A 20 6.82 5.93 -3.85
CA LEU A 20 7.53 4.68 -4.08
C LEU A 20 6.72 3.49 -3.55
N GLY A 21 6.15 3.60 -2.35
CA GLY A 21 5.27 2.58 -1.78
C GLY A 21 4.05 2.31 -2.67
N MET A 22 3.43 3.37 -3.21
CA MET A 22 2.29 3.26 -4.13
C MET A 22 2.68 2.65 -5.48
N ALA A 23 3.85 2.98 -6.03
CA ALA A 23 4.35 2.37 -7.25
C ALA A 23 4.61 0.86 -7.07
N VAL A 24 5.23 0.47 -5.95
CA VAL A 24 5.46 -0.95 -5.62
C VAL A 24 4.12 -1.66 -5.37
N LEU A 25 3.15 -1.01 -4.73
CA LEU A 25 1.80 -1.55 -4.53
C LEU A 25 1.11 -1.80 -5.88
N THR A 26 1.17 -0.83 -6.79
CA THR A 26 0.61 -0.97 -8.15
C THR A 26 1.20 -2.17 -8.87
N LEU A 27 2.53 -2.32 -8.84
CA LEU A 27 3.22 -3.47 -9.42
C LEU A 27 2.76 -4.79 -8.76
N GLY A 28 2.67 -4.84 -7.44
CA GLY A 28 2.20 -6.00 -6.71
C GLY A 28 0.76 -6.39 -7.07
N MET A 29 -0.13 -5.41 -7.22
CA MET A 29 -1.51 -5.62 -7.64
C MET A 29 -1.61 -6.12 -9.08
N MET A 30 -0.76 -5.64 -9.98
CA MET A 30 -0.69 -6.16 -11.37
C MET A 30 -0.26 -7.64 -11.38
N ILE A 31 0.77 -8.00 -10.61
CA ILE A 31 1.22 -9.39 -10.50
C ILE A 31 0.11 -10.26 -9.89
N ALA A 32 -0.57 -9.78 -8.84
CA ALA A 32 -1.68 -10.51 -8.22
C ALA A 32 -2.86 -10.71 -9.17
N THR A 33 -3.19 -9.70 -9.99
CA THR A 33 -4.23 -9.80 -11.01
C THR A 33 -3.84 -10.84 -12.07
N THR A 34 -2.59 -10.83 -12.52
CA THR A 34 -2.07 -11.84 -13.47
C THR A 34 -2.13 -13.25 -12.86
N ALA A 35 -1.78 -13.38 -11.58
CA ALA A 35 -1.88 -14.66 -10.87
C ALA A 35 -3.32 -15.19 -10.77
N ALA A 36 -4.30 -14.29 -10.68
CA ALA A 36 -5.71 -14.67 -10.65
C ALA A 36 -6.24 -15.09 -12.03
N LEU A 37 -5.70 -14.53 -13.10
CA LEU A 37 -6.07 -14.87 -14.48
C LEU A 37 -5.38 -16.14 -14.99
N VAL A 38 -4.13 -16.37 -14.55
CA VAL A 38 -3.34 -17.56 -14.90
C VAL A 38 -3.10 -18.35 -13.61
N PRO A 39 -3.95 -19.33 -13.27
CA PRO A 39 -3.91 -20.03 -12.00
C PRO A 39 -2.70 -20.98 -11.91
N HIS A 40 -1.52 -20.40 -11.73
CA HIS A 40 -0.29 -21.12 -11.49
C HIS A 40 0.29 -20.72 -10.15
N PRO A 41 0.52 -21.65 -9.20
CA PRO A 41 0.90 -21.33 -7.82
C PRO A 41 2.21 -20.54 -7.70
N LEU A 42 3.10 -20.62 -8.68
CA LEU A 42 4.36 -19.88 -8.67
C LEU A 42 4.17 -18.35 -8.73
N TRP A 43 3.06 -17.84 -9.25
CA TRP A 43 2.76 -16.41 -9.27
C TRP A 43 2.42 -15.83 -7.90
N LEU A 44 2.00 -16.67 -6.95
CA LEU A 44 1.66 -16.22 -5.60
C LEU A 44 2.88 -15.76 -4.82
N LEU A 45 4.06 -16.36 -5.05
CA LEU A 45 5.29 -15.99 -4.35
C LEU A 45 5.73 -14.56 -4.70
N PRO A 46 5.96 -14.19 -5.98
CA PRO A 46 6.35 -12.82 -6.31
C PRO A 46 5.26 -11.80 -5.94
N ALA A 47 3.98 -12.12 -6.10
CA ALA A 47 2.89 -11.26 -5.66
C ALA A 47 2.97 -10.96 -4.16
N SER A 48 3.15 -11.97 -3.32
CA SER A 48 3.23 -11.83 -1.86
C SER A 48 4.44 -11.02 -1.43
N VAL A 49 5.60 -11.25 -2.06
CA VAL A 49 6.83 -10.51 -1.75
C VAL A 49 6.68 -9.03 -2.10
N VAL A 50 6.18 -8.73 -3.30
CA VAL A 50 6.03 -7.34 -3.78
C VAL A 50 4.96 -6.60 -2.97
N LEU A 51 3.81 -7.22 -2.69
CA LEU A 51 2.75 -6.63 -1.86
C LEU A 51 3.21 -6.43 -0.42
N GLY A 52 3.96 -7.37 0.14
CA GLY A 52 4.54 -7.23 1.47
C GLY A 52 5.55 -6.09 1.56
N ALA A 53 6.39 -5.93 0.54
CA ALA A 53 7.32 -4.81 0.44
C ALA A 53 6.59 -3.46 0.31
N ALA A 54 5.55 -3.39 -0.53
CA ALA A 54 4.70 -2.21 -0.68
C ALA A 54 4.04 -1.82 0.65
N HIS A 55 3.46 -2.80 1.36
CA HIS A 55 2.85 -2.58 2.68
C HIS A 55 3.86 -2.01 3.68
N GLY A 56 5.06 -2.59 3.75
CA GLY A 56 6.13 -2.10 4.62
C GLY A 56 6.56 -0.66 4.31
N LEU A 57 6.70 -0.32 3.02
CA LEU A 57 7.04 1.03 2.57
C LEU A 57 5.96 2.05 2.94
N LEU A 58 4.69 1.72 2.68
CA LEU A 58 3.56 2.60 2.98
C LEU A 58 3.39 2.80 4.49
N MET A 59 3.54 1.74 5.28
CA MET A 59 3.42 1.80 6.73
C MET A 59 4.50 2.70 7.35
N VAL A 60 5.77 2.49 6.96
CA VAL A 60 6.89 3.32 7.44
C VAL A 60 6.74 4.75 6.96
N GLY A 61 6.37 4.96 5.70
CA GLY A 61 6.14 6.30 5.14
C GLY A 61 5.03 7.07 5.87
N SER A 62 3.91 6.41 6.14
CA SER A 62 2.78 7.01 6.86
C SER A 62 3.16 7.42 8.28
N ILE A 63 3.85 6.56 9.03
CA ILE A 63 4.30 6.86 10.39
C ILE A 63 5.30 8.01 10.38
N THR A 64 6.25 8.04 9.45
CA THR A 64 7.23 9.13 9.34
C THR A 64 6.55 10.47 9.05
N ILE A 65 5.53 10.51 8.19
CA ILE A 65 4.76 11.73 7.91
C ILE A 65 4.04 12.19 9.18
N VAL A 66 3.41 11.28 9.91
CA VAL A 66 2.74 11.59 11.18
C VAL A 66 3.74 12.17 12.18
N GLU A 67 4.91 11.55 12.34
CA GLU A 67 5.96 12.03 13.24
C GLU A 67 6.45 13.44 12.89
N HIS A 68 6.55 13.78 11.61
CA HIS A 68 7.02 15.10 11.17
C HIS A 68 5.97 16.22 11.25
N HIS A 69 4.69 15.89 11.06
CA HIS A 69 3.63 16.91 10.94
C HIS A 69 2.70 16.99 12.14
N THR A 70 2.82 16.07 13.11
CA THR A 70 1.92 16.01 14.26
C THR A 70 2.60 16.59 15.50
N PRO A 71 1.99 17.56 16.18
CA PRO A 71 2.48 18.04 17.48
C PRO A 71 2.55 16.90 18.51
N PRO A 72 3.51 16.94 19.45
CA PRO A 72 3.70 15.85 20.42
C PRO A 72 2.44 15.46 21.21
N GLN A 73 1.56 16.44 21.49
CA GLN A 73 0.32 16.24 22.24
C GLN A 73 -0.72 15.42 21.44
N LEU A 74 -0.67 15.47 20.11
CA LEU A 74 -1.59 14.77 19.20
C LEU A 74 -0.97 13.50 18.59
N MET A 75 0.28 13.18 18.92
CA MET A 75 0.99 12.03 18.34
C MET A 75 0.25 10.71 18.62
N ALA A 76 -0.13 10.47 19.87
CA ALA A 76 -0.78 9.23 20.27
C ALA A 76 -2.16 9.02 19.57
N PRO A 77 -3.09 9.99 19.59
CA PRO A 77 -4.37 9.82 18.89
C PRO A 77 -4.21 9.71 17.38
N THR A 78 -3.30 10.48 16.75
CA THR A 78 -3.07 10.39 15.30
C THR A 78 -2.51 9.02 14.90
N THR A 79 -1.54 8.52 15.66
CA THR A 79 -0.99 7.18 15.43
C THR A 79 -2.05 6.10 15.61
N ALA A 80 -2.92 6.22 16.63
CA ALA A 80 -4.03 5.29 16.84
C ALA A 80 -5.01 5.27 15.65
N ILE A 81 -5.31 6.44 15.05
CA ILE A 81 -6.15 6.53 13.85
C ILE A 81 -5.49 5.80 12.67
N VAL A 82 -4.19 6.03 12.42
CA VAL A 82 -3.45 5.36 11.33
C VAL A 82 -3.50 3.84 11.50
N TYR A 83 -3.24 3.34 12.71
CA TYR A 83 -3.34 1.90 12.97
C TYR A 83 -4.78 1.40 12.84
N GLY A 84 -5.77 2.14 13.33
CA GLY A 84 -7.18 1.79 13.19
C GLY A 84 -7.60 1.64 11.73
N LEU A 85 -7.22 2.59 10.87
CA LEU A 85 -7.46 2.51 9.42
C LEU A 85 -6.74 1.31 8.78
N THR A 86 -5.53 1.01 9.22
CA THR A 86 -4.79 -0.17 8.76
C THR A 86 -5.53 -1.46 9.12
N TYR A 87 -6.05 -1.57 10.36
CA TYR A 87 -6.85 -2.73 10.78
C TYR A 87 -8.16 -2.87 10.00
N ILE A 88 -8.83 -1.77 9.70
CA ILE A 88 -10.00 -1.78 8.81
C ILE A 88 -9.61 -2.32 7.42
N GLY A 89 -8.43 -1.93 6.91
CA GLY A 89 -7.89 -2.45 5.65
C GLY A 89 -7.72 -3.97 5.63
N PHE A 90 -7.43 -4.60 6.77
CA PHE A 90 -7.35 -6.07 6.86
C PHE A 90 -8.70 -6.79 6.71
N LEU A 91 -9.82 -6.07 6.78
CA LEU A 91 -11.14 -6.63 6.46
C LEU A 91 -11.37 -6.73 4.94
N ALA A 92 -10.59 -6.01 4.12
CA ALA A 92 -10.74 -6.03 2.67
C ALA A 92 -10.67 -7.43 2.05
N PRO A 93 -9.74 -8.34 2.42
CA PRO A 93 -9.73 -9.71 1.91
C PRO A 93 -11.01 -10.47 2.20
N TYR A 94 -11.62 -10.28 3.38
CA TYR A 94 -12.91 -10.90 3.73
C TYR A 94 -14.05 -10.34 2.86
N ALA A 95 -14.08 -9.02 2.67
CA ALA A 95 -15.07 -8.37 1.82
C ALA A 95 -14.95 -8.87 0.37
N VAL A 96 -13.73 -8.94 -0.17
CA VAL A 96 -13.46 -9.48 -1.51
C VAL A 96 -13.85 -10.95 -1.61
N SER A 97 -13.50 -11.77 -0.61
CA SER A 97 -13.84 -13.20 -0.58
C SER A 97 -15.37 -13.41 -0.59
N THR A 98 -16.11 -12.62 0.18
CA THR A 98 -17.58 -12.71 0.21
C THR A 98 -18.18 -12.21 -1.11
N ALA A 99 -17.70 -11.08 -1.63
CA ALA A 99 -18.18 -10.53 -2.89
C ALA A 99 -17.82 -11.39 -4.11
N SER A 100 -16.74 -12.19 -4.03
CA SER A 100 -16.33 -13.11 -5.11
C SER A 100 -17.32 -14.26 -5.35
N LEU A 101 -18.30 -14.45 -4.46
CA LEU A 101 -19.44 -15.35 -4.70
C LEU A 101 -20.38 -14.83 -5.80
N PHE A 102 -20.38 -13.52 -6.06
CA PHE A 102 -21.27 -12.86 -7.02
C PHE A 102 -20.51 -12.28 -8.22
N VAL A 103 -19.25 -11.92 -8.04
CA VAL A 103 -18.42 -11.25 -9.05
C VAL A 103 -17.03 -11.88 -9.04
N PRO A 104 -16.42 -12.17 -10.22
CA PRO A 104 -15.09 -12.77 -10.27
C PRO A 104 -14.05 -11.98 -9.49
N ALA A 105 -13.21 -12.66 -8.71
CA ALA A 105 -12.20 -12.04 -7.84
C ALA A 105 -11.22 -11.11 -8.58
N TRP A 106 -10.90 -11.42 -9.85
CA TRP A 106 -10.02 -10.59 -10.67
C TRP A 106 -10.56 -9.17 -10.91
N THR A 107 -11.88 -8.95 -10.87
CA THR A 107 -12.49 -7.62 -11.04
C THR A 107 -12.15 -6.69 -9.88
N PHE A 108 -12.11 -7.23 -8.66
CA PHE A 108 -11.71 -6.46 -7.47
C PHE A 108 -10.22 -6.12 -7.50
N LEU A 109 -9.39 -7.07 -7.96
CA LEU A 109 -7.96 -6.84 -8.13
C LEU A 109 -7.69 -5.80 -9.23
N ALA A 110 -8.39 -5.88 -10.35
CA ALA A 110 -8.30 -4.89 -11.43
C ALA A 110 -8.76 -3.49 -10.98
N ALA A 111 -9.85 -3.41 -10.22
CA ALA A 111 -10.29 -2.14 -9.61
C ALA A 111 -9.23 -1.59 -8.66
N GLY A 112 -8.61 -2.45 -7.83
CA GLY A 112 -7.50 -2.08 -6.97
C GLY A 112 -6.28 -1.55 -7.73
N VAL A 113 -5.93 -2.15 -8.88
CA VAL A 113 -4.89 -1.62 -9.78
C VAL A 113 -5.28 -0.22 -10.25
N GLY A 114 -6.51 -0.02 -10.70
CA GLY A 114 -6.99 1.29 -11.15
C GLY A 114 -6.86 2.37 -10.07
N VAL A 115 -7.30 2.10 -8.86
CA VAL A 115 -7.17 3.00 -7.71
C VAL A 115 -5.70 3.28 -7.40
N ALA A 116 -4.86 2.24 -7.37
CA ALA A 116 -3.43 2.39 -7.08
C ALA A 116 -2.71 3.23 -8.14
N VAL A 117 -3.03 3.05 -9.43
CA VAL A 117 -2.48 3.87 -10.53
C VAL A 117 -2.90 5.32 -10.39
N LEU A 118 -4.20 5.58 -10.18
CA LEU A 118 -4.72 6.94 -10.01
C LEU A 118 -4.08 7.66 -8.82
N THR A 119 -3.97 6.98 -7.68
CA THR A 119 -3.34 7.54 -6.47
C THR A 119 -1.85 7.81 -6.71
N THR A 120 -1.14 6.89 -7.37
CA THR A 120 0.27 7.07 -7.72
C THR A 120 0.44 8.28 -8.65
N ALA A 121 -0.37 8.37 -9.69
CA ALA A 121 -0.34 9.49 -10.63
C ALA A 121 -0.61 10.82 -9.92
N TRP A 122 -1.65 10.88 -9.07
CA TRP A 122 -1.97 12.08 -8.31
C TRP A 122 -0.81 12.54 -7.43
N LEU A 123 -0.20 11.63 -6.66
CA LEU A 123 0.97 11.93 -5.82
C LEU A 123 2.19 12.42 -6.63
N TRP A 124 2.35 11.96 -7.86
CA TRP A 124 3.42 12.44 -8.74
C TRP A 124 3.15 13.82 -9.32
N PHE A 125 1.89 14.15 -9.63
CA PHE A 125 1.50 15.49 -10.10
C PHE A 125 1.63 16.52 -8.99
N GLU A 126 1.15 16.25 -7.80
CA GLU A 126 1.23 17.16 -6.65
C GLU A 126 2.67 17.54 -6.30
N ARG A 127 3.63 16.64 -6.53
CA ARG A 127 5.06 16.91 -6.35
C ARG A 127 5.68 17.82 -7.39
N ARG A 128 5.10 17.93 -8.57
CA ARG A 128 5.63 18.81 -9.61
C ARG A 128 5.24 20.27 -9.39
N ASP A 129 4.19 20.48 -8.62
CA ASP A 129 3.63 21.80 -8.35
C ASP A 129 4.09 22.37 -6.98
N ALA A 130 4.81 21.58 -6.19
CA ALA A 130 5.42 21.97 -4.91
C ALA A 130 6.91 22.29 -5.04
#